data_520918441dd6e6a0b4ffa59d0bc1b91c
#
_entry.id   520918441dd6e6a0b4ffa59d0bc1b91c
#
_cell.length_a   1.000
_cell.length_b   1.000
_cell.length_c   1.000
_cell.angle_alpha   90.00
_cell.angle_beta   90.00
_cell.angle_gamma   90.00
#
_symmetry.space_group_name_H-M   'P 1'
#
loop_
_entity.id
_entity.type
_entity.pdbx_description
1 polymer ?
#
loop_
_entity_poly.entity_id
_entity_poly.type
_entity_poly.pdbx_seq_one_letter_code
_entity_poly.pdbx_strand_id
1 'polypeptide(L)'
;SGWPRQNEETMRVDYVGHAWFFKREWLSHLWREKPPTWDNGEDIHFSYTAQKYGGIQTYCPPHPPAEKELHGSLLGYELGVDSKATSNNQAVSHQQFFSERDNCINNSLVGGWETVHNIKPEVKE
;
A
#
# COMPACT_ATOMS: atom_id res chain seq x y z
N SER A 1 5.97 6.00 -8.43
CA SER A 1 5.42 5.05 -9.41
C SER A 1 4.03 5.48 -9.85
N GLY A 2 3.82 5.55 -11.18
CA GLY A 2 2.53 5.95 -11.73
C GLY A 2 1.42 4.94 -11.41
N TRP A 3 0.23 5.44 -11.28
CA TRP A 3 -0.98 4.65 -11.12
C TRP A 3 -1.90 4.91 -12.32
N PRO A 4 -2.56 3.90 -12.90
CA PRO A 4 -2.39 2.47 -12.62
C PRO A 4 -1.04 1.93 -13.14
N ARG A 5 -0.50 0.96 -12.43
CA ARG A 5 0.77 0.35 -12.82
C ARG A 5 0.56 -0.57 -14.03
N GLN A 6 1.44 -0.45 -14.99
CA GLN A 6 1.49 -1.31 -16.16
C GLN A 6 2.85 -1.99 -16.20
N ASN A 7 2.87 -3.28 -15.95
CA ASN A 7 4.09 -4.08 -15.92
C ASN A 7 3.85 -5.43 -16.58
N GLU A 8 4.78 -5.86 -17.41
CA GLU A 8 4.67 -7.14 -18.14
C GLU A 8 5.08 -8.33 -17.27
N GLU A 9 5.90 -8.08 -16.25
CA GLU A 9 6.38 -9.10 -15.34
C GLU A 9 6.00 -8.78 -13.90
N THR A 10 6.02 -9.79 -13.03
CA THR A 10 5.89 -9.57 -11.58
C THR A 10 6.98 -8.63 -11.11
N MET A 11 6.62 -7.60 -10.38
CA MET A 11 7.55 -6.59 -9.87
C MET A 11 7.47 -6.47 -8.36
N ARG A 12 8.61 -6.29 -7.72
CA ARG A 12 8.65 -5.87 -6.32
C ARG A 12 8.13 -4.44 -6.21
N VAL A 13 7.26 -4.23 -5.24
CA VAL A 13 6.69 -2.92 -4.90
C VAL A 13 6.77 -2.71 -3.40
N ASP A 14 6.55 -1.48 -2.94
CA ASP A 14 6.62 -1.18 -1.52
C ASP A 14 5.37 -1.66 -0.78
N TYR A 15 4.20 -1.47 -1.37
CA TYR A 15 2.92 -1.95 -0.84
C TYR A 15 1.87 -2.06 -1.96
N VAL A 16 0.78 -2.75 -1.69
CA VAL A 16 -0.38 -2.88 -2.59
C VAL A 16 -1.65 -2.40 -1.88
N GLY A 17 -2.52 -1.71 -2.61
CA GLY A 17 -3.64 -1.02 -2.02
C GLY A 17 -4.97 -1.76 -2.06
N HIS A 18 -5.46 -2.15 -3.23
CA HIS A 18 -6.85 -2.59 -3.41
C HIS A 18 -7.14 -4.02 -2.98
N ALA A 19 -6.23 -4.94 -3.24
CA ALA A 19 -6.41 -6.36 -2.92
C ALA A 19 -5.07 -6.98 -2.57
N TRP A 20 -5.07 -7.79 -1.52
CA TRP A 20 -3.87 -8.44 -1.02
C TRP A 20 -4.08 -9.94 -1.00
N PHE A 21 -3.05 -10.65 -1.45
CA PHE A 21 -2.98 -12.10 -1.33
C PHE A 21 -1.76 -12.45 -0.48
N PHE A 22 -1.97 -13.16 0.61
CA PHE A 22 -0.89 -13.52 1.54
C PHE A 22 -1.24 -14.82 2.24
N LYS A 23 -0.23 -15.48 2.79
CA LYS A 23 -0.45 -16.65 3.62
C LYS A 23 -1.08 -16.27 4.95
N ARG A 24 -2.06 -17.04 5.39
CA ARG A 24 -2.80 -16.77 6.62
C ARG A 24 -1.89 -16.53 7.83
N GLU A 25 -0.83 -17.34 7.97
CA GLU A 25 0.11 -17.23 9.08
C GLU A 25 0.88 -15.91 9.11
N TRP A 26 0.98 -15.20 8.01
CA TRP A 26 1.67 -13.90 7.94
C TRP A 26 0.87 -12.76 8.59
N LEU A 27 -0.42 -12.95 8.74
CA LEU A 27 -1.29 -11.92 9.32
C LEU A 27 -0.86 -11.54 10.74
N SER A 28 -0.24 -12.46 11.48
CA SER A 28 0.27 -12.19 12.83
C SER A 28 1.31 -11.06 12.88
N HIS A 29 2.02 -10.82 11.77
CA HIS A 29 3.02 -9.75 11.70
C HIS A 29 2.39 -8.35 11.81
N LEU A 30 1.15 -8.18 11.34
CA LEU A 30 0.43 -6.91 11.40
C LEU A 30 0.32 -6.37 12.83
N TRP A 31 0.22 -7.26 13.80
CA TRP A 31 -0.01 -6.95 15.22
C TRP A 31 1.27 -6.81 16.04
N ARG A 32 2.44 -6.93 15.40
CA ARG A 32 3.75 -6.82 16.07
C ARG A 32 4.06 -5.41 16.54
N GLU A 33 3.53 -4.41 15.83
CA GLU A 33 3.70 -3.00 16.16
C GLU A 33 2.35 -2.30 16.05
N LYS A 34 2.14 -1.31 16.90
CA LYS A 34 0.95 -0.46 16.82
C LYS A 34 1.10 0.48 15.62
N PRO A 35 0.10 0.54 14.72
CA PRO A 35 0.13 1.50 13.63
C PRO A 35 -0.04 2.94 14.15
N PRO A 36 0.40 3.96 13.40
CA PRO A 36 0.20 5.36 13.79
C PRO A 36 -1.26 5.77 13.87
N THR A 37 -2.12 5.12 13.09
CA THR A 37 -3.57 5.34 13.07
C THR A 37 -4.28 4.01 12.77
N TRP A 38 -5.53 3.89 13.23
CA TRP A 38 -6.41 2.77 12.91
C TRP A 38 -7.35 3.06 11.74
N ASP A 39 -7.32 4.29 11.22
CA ASP A 39 -8.28 4.76 10.24
C ASP A 39 -7.80 4.56 8.79
N ASN A 40 -6.50 4.35 8.58
CA ASN A 40 -5.89 4.33 7.26
C ASN A 40 -4.46 3.76 7.31
N GLY A 41 -3.95 3.29 6.17
CA GLY A 41 -2.54 2.88 6.03
C GLY A 41 -2.24 1.47 6.48
N GLU A 42 -3.25 0.62 6.62
CA GLU A 42 -3.10 -0.79 6.99
C GLU A 42 -2.27 -1.57 5.99
N ASP A 43 -2.37 -1.25 4.71
CA ASP A 43 -1.59 -1.83 3.62
C ASP A 43 -0.09 -1.51 3.75
N ILE A 44 0.22 -0.27 4.08
CA ILE A 44 1.59 0.20 4.32
C ILE A 44 2.15 -0.47 5.57
N HIS A 45 1.40 -0.44 6.67
CA HIS A 45 1.81 -1.01 7.95
C HIS A 45 2.06 -2.51 7.84
N PHE A 46 1.17 -3.24 7.16
CA PHE A 46 1.34 -4.68 6.97
C PHE A 46 2.56 -5.00 6.10
N SER A 47 2.77 -4.25 5.01
CA SER A 47 3.95 -4.44 4.17
C SER A 47 5.25 -4.23 4.96
N TYR A 48 5.29 -3.23 5.80
CA TYR A 48 6.41 -2.96 6.70
C TYR A 48 6.63 -4.08 7.74
N THR A 49 5.60 -4.45 8.48
CA THR A 49 5.72 -5.46 9.55
C THR A 49 6.00 -6.86 8.99
N ALA A 50 5.42 -7.22 7.86
CA ALA A 50 5.71 -8.47 7.18
C ALA A 50 7.18 -8.55 6.72
N GLN A 51 7.73 -7.44 6.23
CA GLN A 51 9.15 -7.37 5.88
C GLN A 51 10.02 -7.49 7.13
N LYS A 52 9.76 -6.70 8.15
CA LYS A 52 10.60 -6.60 9.35
C LYS A 52 10.62 -7.91 10.15
N TYR A 53 9.47 -8.52 10.36
CA TYR A 53 9.33 -9.68 11.24
C TYR A 53 9.29 -11.01 10.50
N GLY A 54 8.97 -11.01 9.21
CA GLY A 54 8.83 -12.21 8.40
C GLY A 54 9.80 -12.32 7.22
N GLY A 55 10.55 -11.25 6.92
CA GLY A 55 11.40 -11.22 5.72
C GLY A 55 10.61 -11.31 4.41
N ILE A 56 9.33 -10.89 4.44
CA ILE A 56 8.40 -11.03 3.33
C ILE A 56 8.41 -9.75 2.49
N GLN A 57 8.61 -9.89 1.19
CA GLN A 57 8.57 -8.79 0.24
C GLN A 57 7.18 -8.70 -0.40
N THR A 58 6.83 -7.50 -0.84
CA THR A 58 5.57 -7.24 -1.53
C THR A 58 5.78 -7.20 -3.04
N TYR A 59 4.88 -7.85 -3.79
CA TYR A 59 4.97 -7.95 -5.24
C TYR A 59 3.65 -7.56 -5.89
N CYS A 60 3.76 -6.95 -7.06
CA CYS A 60 2.64 -6.68 -7.95
C CYS A 60 2.68 -7.67 -9.11
N PRO A 61 1.60 -8.43 -9.36
CA PRO A 61 1.55 -9.36 -10.50
C PRO A 61 1.55 -8.60 -11.83
N PRO A 62 1.75 -9.30 -12.96
CA PRO A 62 1.75 -8.66 -14.27
C PRO A 62 0.44 -7.93 -14.58
N HIS A 63 0.58 -6.73 -15.15
CA HIS A 63 -0.50 -5.90 -15.69
C HIS A 63 -0.12 -5.44 -17.10
N PRO A 64 -0.04 -6.37 -18.08
CA PRO A 64 0.40 -6.00 -19.42
C PRO A 64 -0.58 -5.04 -20.09
N PRO A 65 -0.10 -3.99 -20.78
CA PRO A 65 -0.96 -2.96 -21.36
C PRO A 65 -2.02 -3.48 -22.35
N ALA A 66 -1.72 -4.60 -23.02
CA ALA A 66 -2.63 -5.20 -24.01
C ALA A 66 -3.81 -5.98 -23.40
N GLU A 67 -3.72 -6.36 -22.11
CA GLU A 67 -4.69 -7.21 -21.43
C GLU A 67 -5.47 -6.40 -20.39
N LYS A 68 -6.41 -5.59 -20.87
CA LYS A 68 -7.18 -4.66 -20.03
C LYS A 68 -7.97 -5.33 -18.91
N GLU A 69 -8.39 -6.56 -19.10
CA GLU A 69 -9.13 -7.34 -18.09
C GLU A 69 -8.31 -7.63 -16.82
N LEU A 70 -6.98 -7.55 -16.91
CA LEU A 70 -6.11 -7.67 -15.75
C LEU A 70 -5.91 -6.33 -15.01
N HIS A 71 -6.45 -5.25 -15.56
CA HIS A 71 -6.31 -3.90 -15.01
C HIS A 71 -7.57 -3.48 -14.26
N GLY A 72 -7.89 -4.11 -13.14
CA GLY A 72 -9.08 -3.81 -12.36
C GLY A 72 -9.29 -2.31 -12.09
N SER A 73 -8.22 -1.57 -11.91
CA SER A 73 -8.29 -0.12 -11.70
C SER A 73 -8.69 0.67 -12.94
N LEU A 74 -8.25 0.24 -14.13
CA LEU A 74 -8.69 0.87 -15.38
C LEU A 74 -10.16 0.59 -15.66
N LEU A 75 -10.58 -0.67 -15.48
CA LEU A 75 -11.99 -1.04 -15.60
C LEU A 75 -12.84 -0.37 -14.53
N GLY A 76 -12.29 -0.13 -13.35
CA GLY A 76 -12.96 0.58 -12.26
C GLY A 76 -13.40 1.98 -12.67
N TYR A 77 -12.61 2.71 -13.45
CA TYR A 77 -13.01 4.01 -13.98
C TYR A 77 -14.16 3.92 -14.97
N GLU A 78 -14.21 2.85 -15.78
CA GLU A 78 -15.30 2.60 -16.73
C GLU A 78 -16.58 2.17 -16.00
N LEU A 79 -16.46 1.45 -14.90
CA LEU A 79 -17.58 0.98 -14.07
C LEU A 79 -18.08 2.02 -13.07
N GLY A 80 -17.34 3.08 -12.86
CA GLY A 80 -17.68 4.15 -11.93
C GLY A 80 -16.78 4.19 -10.69
N VAL A 81 -16.91 5.25 -9.93
CA VAL A 81 -16.11 5.49 -8.72
C VAL A 81 -16.80 4.86 -7.51
N ASP A 82 -16.02 4.15 -6.67
CA ASP A 82 -16.52 3.67 -5.39
C ASP A 82 -16.66 4.85 -4.40
N SER A 83 -17.89 5.33 -4.24
CA SER A 83 -18.19 6.44 -3.34
C SER A 83 -18.04 6.08 -1.86
N LYS A 84 -17.93 4.79 -1.54
CA LYS A 84 -17.75 4.29 -0.16
C LYS A 84 -16.29 4.05 0.20
N ALA A 85 -15.37 4.14 -0.77
CA ALA A 85 -13.95 4.05 -0.48
C ALA A 85 -13.52 5.14 0.51
N THR A 86 -12.59 4.81 1.40
CA THR A 86 -12.10 5.75 2.43
C THR A 86 -11.60 7.06 1.82
N SER A 87 -10.90 6.99 0.68
CA SER A 87 -10.42 8.18 -0.03
C SER A 87 -11.52 9.08 -0.60
N ASN A 88 -12.72 8.54 -0.81
CA ASN A 88 -13.89 9.25 -1.32
C ASN A 88 -14.94 9.51 -0.24
N ASN A 89 -14.71 9.04 0.98
CA ASN A 89 -15.62 9.23 2.10
C ASN A 89 -15.55 10.69 2.57
N GLN A 90 -16.70 11.37 2.62
CA GLN A 90 -16.81 12.77 3.06
C GLN A 90 -16.51 12.97 4.54
N ALA A 91 -16.46 11.91 5.36
CA ALA A 91 -16.14 11.99 6.79
C ALA A 91 -14.68 12.40 7.05
N VAL A 92 -13.80 12.20 6.08
CA VAL A 92 -12.40 12.64 6.15
C VAL A 92 -12.03 13.41 4.88
N SER A 93 -11.31 14.52 5.02
CA SER A 93 -10.79 15.26 3.87
C SER A 93 -9.71 14.46 3.14
N HIS A 94 -9.54 14.70 1.83
CA HIS A 94 -8.44 14.11 1.07
C HIS A 94 -7.08 14.47 1.67
N GLN A 95 -6.92 15.69 2.17
CA GLN A 95 -5.69 16.12 2.82
C GLN A 95 -5.39 15.29 4.08
N GLN A 96 -6.39 15.05 4.93
CA GLN A 96 -6.24 14.20 6.11
C GLN A 96 -5.92 12.77 5.71
N PHE A 97 -6.62 12.21 4.72
CA PHE A 97 -6.38 10.87 4.21
C PHE A 97 -4.92 10.67 3.78
N PHE A 98 -4.38 11.57 2.96
CA PHE A 98 -2.99 11.48 2.49
C PHE A 98 -1.98 11.78 3.59
N SER A 99 -2.29 12.70 4.50
CA SER A 99 -1.44 12.99 5.67
C SER A 99 -1.29 11.77 6.58
N GLU A 100 -2.35 11.03 6.82
CA GLU A 100 -2.31 9.78 7.59
C GLU A 100 -1.46 8.72 6.90
N ARG A 101 -1.58 8.59 5.58
CA ARG A 101 -0.75 7.66 4.80
C ARG A 101 0.72 8.04 4.84
N ASP A 102 1.05 9.31 4.70
CA ASP A 102 2.42 9.81 4.79
C ASP A 102 3.01 9.54 6.17
N ASN A 103 2.23 9.70 7.24
CA ASN A 103 2.65 9.34 8.59
C ASN A 103 2.94 7.84 8.73
N CYS A 104 2.12 6.98 8.12
CA CYS A 104 2.36 5.54 8.10
C CYS A 104 3.65 5.20 7.37
N ILE A 105 3.90 5.81 6.23
CA ILE A 105 5.14 5.64 5.45
C ILE A 105 6.34 6.06 6.28
N ASN A 106 6.31 7.26 6.84
CA ASN A 106 7.44 7.77 7.63
C ASN A 106 7.70 6.93 8.90
N ASN A 107 6.65 6.54 9.59
CA ASN A 107 6.74 5.65 10.75
C ASN A 107 7.41 4.31 10.38
N SER A 108 7.04 3.74 9.25
CA SER A 108 7.61 2.49 8.75
C SER A 108 9.09 2.67 8.38
N LEU A 109 9.45 3.77 7.71
CA LEU A 109 10.83 4.09 7.36
C LEU A 109 11.71 4.26 8.61
N VAL A 110 11.22 4.94 9.63
CA VAL A 110 11.91 5.08 10.93
C VAL A 110 12.12 3.70 11.58
N GLY A 111 11.16 2.80 11.43
CA GLY A 111 11.25 1.42 11.93
C GLY A 111 12.18 0.50 11.14
N GLY A 112 12.75 0.97 10.02
CA GLY A 112 13.69 0.24 9.19
C GLY A 112 13.10 -0.37 7.93
N TRP A 113 11.91 0.06 7.50
CA TRP A 113 11.31 -0.42 6.25
C TRP A 113 12.21 -0.11 5.05
N GLU A 114 12.54 -1.12 4.28
CA GLU A 114 13.36 -1.01 3.08
C GLU A 114 12.49 -0.94 1.84
N THR A 115 12.43 0.25 1.25
CA THR A 115 11.68 0.49 0.01
C THR A 115 12.49 0.14 -1.23
N VAL A 116 11.80 -0.02 -2.37
CA VAL A 116 12.45 -0.32 -3.66
C VAL A 116 13.49 0.74 -4.04
N HIS A 117 13.23 2.00 -3.71
CA HIS A 117 14.12 3.13 -4.03
C HIS A 117 14.96 3.63 -2.83
N ASN A 118 15.03 2.86 -1.75
CA ASN A 118 15.79 3.23 -0.55
C ASN A 118 15.43 4.61 0.01
N ILE A 119 14.15 4.91 0.08
CA ILE A 119 13.64 6.16 0.63
C ILE A 119 14.02 6.24 2.12
N LYS A 120 14.50 7.39 2.56
CA LYS A 120 14.87 7.63 3.96
C LYS A 120 13.73 8.34 4.70
N PRO A 121 13.61 8.11 6.03
CA PRO A 121 12.61 8.82 6.82
C PRO A 121 12.90 10.32 6.86
N GLU A 122 11.83 11.11 6.95
CA GLU A 122 11.96 12.52 7.24
C GLU A 122 12.44 12.71 8.68
N VAL A 123 13.48 13.52 8.84
CA VAL A 123 13.97 13.93 10.16
C VAL A 123 13.26 15.22 10.52
N LYS A 124 12.37 15.16 11.51
CA LYS A 124 11.78 16.37 12.10
C LYS A 124 12.77 16.90 13.12
N GLU A 125 13.36 18.03 12.79
CA GLU A 125 14.15 18.80 13.74
C GLU A 125 13.26 19.47 14.78
#